data_2d4ce03b4acc5a720862d760471cf3cd
#
_entry.id   2d4ce03b4acc5a720862d760471cf3cd
#
_cell.length_a   1.000
_cell.length_b   1.000
_cell.length_c   1.000
_cell.angle_alpha   90.00
_cell.angle_beta   90.00
_cell.angle_gamma   90.00
#
_symmetry.space_group_name_H-M   'P 1'
#
loop_
_entity.id
_entity.type
_entity.pdbx_description
1 polymer ?
#
loop_
_entity_poly.entity_id
_entity_poly.type
_entity_poly.pdbx_seq_one_letter_code
_entity_poly.pdbx_strand_id
1 'polypeptide(L)'
;MNRISLFFLFLLCSLTAQAQIVPKETKKTDPTLIENDSILSDTILLPEIIISKQKLSLEDKKQFLILQNRVYKTYPYAKLASERLVALKKGMSYLKTNKEKKKYFKIVEDYLTNEFEAKLKKLSRKQGQILVKLIHRQTGITTYDLVSDLKSGWKAFWANTTARIFDINLKTKYQPYEVNEDFLIETILVRAFETGRLQNQPPATPVNYDDLNEAWHTKASQLK
;
A
#
# COMPACT_ATOMS: atom_id res chain seq x y z
N MET A 1 39.03 48.54 44.20
CA MET A 1 38.63 47.56 43.14
C MET A 1 37.79 48.35 42.15
N ASN A 2 38.28 48.56 40.94
CA ASN A 2 37.70 49.44 39.97
C ASN A 2 36.42 48.81 39.39
N ARG A 3 35.37 49.64 39.27
CA ARG A 3 34.06 49.21 38.68
C ARG A 3 34.19 48.56 37.32
N ILE A 4 35.23 48.88 36.60
CA ILE A 4 35.58 48.29 35.29
C ILE A 4 36.01 46.84 35.43
N SER A 5 36.74 46.47 36.49
CA SER A 5 37.18 45.10 36.76
C SER A 5 36.02 44.17 37.10
N LEU A 6 34.98 44.69 37.79
CA LEU A 6 33.76 43.97 38.11
C LEU A 6 32.91 43.68 36.86
N PHE A 7 32.89 44.64 35.93
CA PHE A 7 32.18 44.48 34.65
C PHE A 7 32.82 43.43 33.75
N PHE A 8 34.17 43.35 33.74
CA PHE A 8 34.90 42.29 33.01
C PHE A 8 34.70 40.93 33.63
N LEU A 9 34.61 40.84 34.97
CA LEU A 9 34.33 39.58 35.65
C LEU A 9 32.91 39.06 35.34
N PHE A 10 31.92 39.97 35.25
CA PHE A 10 30.54 39.60 34.91
C PHE A 10 30.39 39.22 33.44
N LEU A 11 31.17 39.85 32.54
CA LEU A 11 31.18 39.48 31.12
C LEU A 11 31.82 38.11 30.86
N LEU A 12 32.83 37.72 31.69
CA LEU A 12 33.50 36.43 31.57
C LEU A 12 32.60 35.26 32.04
N CYS A 13 31.71 35.50 33.03
CA CYS A 13 30.76 34.49 33.52
C CYS A 13 29.58 34.22 32.56
N SER A 14 29.29 35.16 31.63
CA SER A 14 28.18 34.97 30.69
C SER A 14 28.54 34.09 29.48
N LEU A 15 29.81 33.69 29.32
CA LEU A 15 30.26 32.86 28.19
C LEU A 15 30.28 31.38 28.48
N THR A 16 29.89 30.91 29.68
CA THR A 16 29.91 29.49 30.05
C THR A 16 28.54 28.82 30.10
N ALA A 17 27.52 29.45 29.58
CA ALA A 17 26.19 28.79 29.49
C ALA A 17 25.87 28.48 28.05
N GLN A 18 25.54 27.26 27.83
CA GLN A 18 24.86 26.66 26.67
C GLN A 18 25.67 25.62 25.88
N ALA A 19 26.22 24.64 26.56
CA ALA A 19 26.25 23.33 25.96
C ALA A 19 24.90 22.66 26.25
N GLN A 20 23.83 23.09 25.56
CA GLN A 20 22.65 22.27 25.45
C GLN A 20 23.02 21.08 24.57
N ILE A 21 23.16 19.93 25.19
CA ILE A 21 23.07 18.63 24.50
C ILE A 21 21.64 18.59 23.95
N VAL A 22 21.48 19.00 22.72
CA VAL A 22 20.30 18.69 21.94
C VAL A 22 20.28 17.18 21.86
N PRO A 23 19.28 16.49 22.41
CA PRO A 23 19.10 15.07 22.12
C PRO A 23 18.99 15.00 20.60
N LYS A 24 19.90 14.28 19.97
CA LYS A 24 19.80 13.95 18.55
C LYS A 24 18.47 13.23 18.41
N GLU A 25 17.45 13.96 17.98
CA GLU A 25 16.21 13.35 17.55
C GLU A 25 16.62 12.32 16.50
N THR A 26 16.62 11.08 16.92
CA THR A 26 16.55 9.98 15.97
C THR A 26 15.29 10.25 15.18
N LYS A 27 15.45 10.82 13.98
CA LYS A 27 14.38 10.86 12.97
C LYS A 27 13.81 9.46 12.97
N LYS A 28 12.63 9.29 13.55
CA LYS A 28 11.81 8.10 13.29
C LYS A 28 11.61 8.11 11.78
N THR A 29 12.42 7.35 11.11
CA THR A 29 12.27 7.14 9.67
C THR A 29 10.91 6.49 9.52
N ASP A 30 9.95 7.23 9.01
CA ASP A 30 8.62 6.70 8.73
C ASP A 30 8.81 5.53 7.77
N PRO A 31 8.44 4.30 8.15
CA PRO A 31 8.62 3.13 7.30
C PRO A 31 7.85 3.23 5.97
N THR A 32 7.04 4.29 5.80
CA THR A 32 6.33 4.58 4.55
C THR A 32 7.23 5.21 3.47
N LEU A 33 8.45 5.65 3.81
CA LEU A 33 9.37 6.35 2.90
C LEU A 33 10.42 5.45 2.25
N ILE A 34 10.23 4.13 2.25
CA ILE A 34 11.16 3.26 1.53
C ILE A 34 10.85 3.34 0.05
N GLU A 35 11.55 4.22 -0.63
CA GLU A 35 11.39 4.52 -2.04
C GLU A 35 11.89 3.40 -2.96
N ASN A 36 12.71 2.51 -2.44
CA ASN A 36 13.26 1.36 -3.16
C ASN A 36 12.95 0.05 -2.40
N ASP A 37 12.64 -1.01 -3.14
CA ASP A 37 12.55 -2.40 -2.63
C ASP A 37 13.92 -2.91 -2.09
N SER A 38 14.85 -2.00 -1.83
CA SER A 38 16.18 -2.27 -1.33
C SER A 38 16.13 -2.65 0.15
N ILE A 39 16.98 -3.58 0.49
CA ILE A 39 17.13 -4.16 1.83
C ILE A 39 17.41 -3.06 2.84
N LEU A 40 16.57 -2.96 3.85
CA LEU A 40 16.85 -2.14 5.03
C LEU A 40 17.95 -2.80 5.84
N SER A 41 19.06 -2.10 6.03
CA SER A 41 20.15 -2.52 6.92
C SER A 41 19.88 -2.16 8.39
N ASP A 42 18.80 -1.42 8.67
CA ASP A 42 18.45 -0.98 10.02
C ASP A 42 17.40 -1.89 10.68
N THR A 43 17.51 -2.03 11.99
CA THR A 43 16.67 -2.87 12.83
C THR A 43 15.24 -2.34 12.83
N ILE A 44 14.33 -3.01 12.13
CA ILE A 44 12.90 -2.71 12.19
C ILE A 44 12.33 -3.40 13.42
N LEU A 45 11.85 -2.62 14.39
CA LEU A 45 11.05 -3.14 15.49
C LEU A 45 9.70 -3.61 14.94
N LEU A 46 9.57 -4.92 14.80
CA LEU A 46 8.31 -5.57 14.42
C LEU A 46 7.36 -5.57 15.61
N PRO A 47 6.09 -5.19 15.43
CA PRO A 47 5.06 -5.62 16.36
C PRO A 47 5.07 -7.16 16.40
N GLU A 48 4.92 -7.73 17.59
CA GLU A 48 4.99 -9.17 17.82
C GLU A 48 4.04 -9.90 16.89
N ILE A 49 4.62 -10.62 15.91
CA ILE A 49 3.85 -11.48 15.04
C ILE A 49 3.70 -12.80 15.80
N ILE A 50 2.55 -13.02 16.44
CA ILE A 50 2.16 -14.33 16.96
C ILE A 50 1.83 -15.22 15.77
N ILE A 51 2.86 -15.68 15.08
CA ILE A 51 2.74 -16.81 14.18
C ILE A 51 3.17 -18.01 15.00
N SER A 52 2.25 -18.99 15.17
CA SER A 52 2.42 -20.25 15.88
C SER A 52 3.88 -20.72 16.01
N LYS A 53 4.21 -21.46 17.05
CA LYS A 53 5.52 -21.99 17.54
C LYS A 53 6.65 -22.30 16.52
N GLN A 54 6.45 -22.16 15.23
CA GLN A 54 7.50 -22.30 14.21
C GLN A 54 8.24 -20.96 14.06
N LYS A 55 9.53 -20.99 14.41
CA LYS A 55 10.43 -19.85 14.14
C LYS A 55 10.59 -19.72 12.63
N LEU A 56 10.01 -18.67 12.04
CA LEU A 56 10.28 -18.30 10.65
C LEU A 56 11.80 -18.12 10.45
N SER A 57 12.28 -18.56 9.30
CA SER A 57 13.66 -18.25 8.90
C SER A 57 13.87 -16.73 8.78
N LEU A 58 15.11 -16.29 8.85
CA LEU A 58 15.42 -14.87 8.63
C LEU A 58 14.99 -14.40 7.23
N GLU A 59 15.12 -15.28 6.24
CA GLU A 59 14.72 -14.98 4.87
C GLU A 59 13.20 -14.87 4.73
N ASP A 60 12.44 -15.78 5.35
CA ASP A 60 10.96 -15.69 5.32
C ASP A 60 10.45 -14.40 5.98
N LYS A 61 11.07 -14.00 7.10
CA LYS A 61 10.75 -12.72 7.75
C LYS A 61 11.01 -11.54 6.83
N LYS A 62 12.15 -11.54 6.15
CA LYS A 62 12.53 -10.50 5.20
C LYS A 62 11.53 -10.44 4.02
N GLN A 63 11.18 -11.59 3.44
CA GLN A 63 10.20 -11.65 2.35
C GLN A 63 8.81 -11.17 2.79
N PHE A 64 8.40 -11.51 4.01
CA PHE A 64 7.15 -11.02 4.57
C PHE A 64 7.15 -9.48 4.74
N LEU A 65 8.25 -8.90 5.23
CA LEU A 65 8.39 -7.45 5.37
C LEU A 65 8.37 -6.72 4.02
N ILE A 66 9.03 -7.30 3.02
CA ILE A 66 8.98 -6.76 1.66
C ILE A 66 7.54 -6.78 1.12
N LEU A 67 6.81 -7.88 1.33
CA LEU A 67 5.41 -7.99 0.95
C LEU A 67 4.55 -6.97 1.69
N GLN A 68 4.73 -6.84 3.00
CA GLN A 68 4.01 -5.88 3.85
C GLN A 68 4.19 -4.44 3.33
N ASN A 69 5.41 -4.06 3.02
CA ASN A 69 5.73 -2.74 2.47
C ASN A 69 5.03 -2.50 1.12
N ARG A 70 5.02 -3.52 0.25
CA ARG A 70 4.32 -3.44 -1.04
C ARG A 70 2.82 -3.27 -0.84
N VAL A 71 2.21 -4.00 0.09
CA VAL A 71 0.79 -3.89 0.43
C VAL A 71 0.48 -2.49 0.95
N TYR A 72 1.23 -2.00 1.92
CA TYR A 72 1.02 -0.66 2.48
C TYR A 72 1.12 0.46 1.44
N LYS A 73 2.06 0.33 0.50
CA LYS A 73 2.25 1.30 -0.58
C LYS A 73 1.12 1.26 -1.62
N THR A 74 0.58 0.07 -1.91
CA THR A 74 -0.39 -0.11 -3.00
C THR A 74 -1.84 -0.02 -2.55
N TYR A 75 -2.14 -0.37 -1.30
CA TYR A 75 -3.51 -0.42 -0.78
C TYR A 75 -4.27 0.92 -0.89
N PRO A 76 -3.69 2.10 -0.55
CA PRO A 76 -4.40 3.37 -0.73
C PRO A 76 -4.80 3.64 -2.18
N TYR A 77 -3.96 3.24 -3.13
CA TYR A 77 -4.28 3.37 -4.56
C TYR A 77 -5.36 2.39 -5.00
N ALA A 78 -5.33 1.14 -4.50
CA ALA A 78 -6.35 0.15 -4.77
C ALA A 78 -7.71 0.61 -4.24
N LYS A 79 -7.75 1.12 -3.00
CA LYS A 79 -8.96 1.66 -2.37
C LYS A 79 -9.57 2.77 -3.21
N LEU A 80 -8.77 3.79 -3.54
CA LEU A 80 -9.24 4.92 -4.32
C LEU A 80 -9.66 4.52 -5.75
N ALA A 81 -8.88 3.65 -6.41
CA ALA A 81 -9.21 3.16 -7.75
C ALA A 81 -10.52 2.36 -7.75
N SER A 82 -10.72 1.45 -6.80
CA SER A 82 -11.94 0.65 -6.70
C SER A 82 -13.18 1.51 -6.45
N GLU A 83 -13.10 2.47 -5.54
CA GLU A 83 -14.19 3.42 -5.25
C GLU A 83 -14.58 4.20 -6.51
N ARG A 84 -13.60 4.70 -7.25
CA ARG A 84 -13.85 5.48 -8.48
C ARG A 84 -14.41 4.62 -9.61
N LEU A 85 -13.91 3.40 -9.78
CA LEU A 85 -14.41 2.47 -10.79
C LEU A 85 -15.84 2.02 -10.50
N VAL A 86 -16.18 1.76 -9.25
CA VAL A 86 -17.56 1.45 -8.85
C VAL A 86 -18.48 2.65 -9.06
N ALA A 87 -18.04 3.84 -8.65
CA ALA A 87 -18.80 5.07 -8.87
C ALA A 87 -19.00 5.37 -10.36
N LEU A 88 -17.98 5.15 -11.19
CA LEU A 88 -18.08 5.28 -12.65
C LEU A 88 -19.12 4.33 -13.22
N LYS A 89 -19.06 3.04 -12.88
CA LYS A 89 -20.00 2.03 -13.34
C LYS A 89 -21.44 2.40 -12.95
N LYS A 90 -21.64 2.82 -11.71
CA LYS A 90 -22.93 3.29 -11.21
C LYS A 90 -23.39 4.56 -11.95
N GLY A 91 -22.52 5.55 -12.14
CA GLY A 91 -22.86 6.77 -12.90
C GLY A 91 -23.25 6.47 -14.34
N MET A 92 -22.52 5.55 -15.00
CA MET A 92 -22.86 5.15 -16.38
C MET A 92 -24.20 4.43 -16.50
N SER A 93 -24.67 3.73 -15.48
CA SER A 93 -25.95 3.02 -15.51
C SER A 93 -27.15 3.96 -15.53
N TYR A 94 -27.02 5.19 -15.04
CA TYR A 94 -28.08 6.20 -15.06
C TYR A 94 -28.18 6.95 -16.40
N LEU A 95 -27.18 6.86 -17.26
CA LEU A 95 -27.17 7.57 -18.54
C LEU A 95 -27.85 6.75 -19.62
N LYS A 96 -28.81 7.40 -20.33
CA LYS A 96 -29.63 6.72 -21.33
C LYS A 96 -28.97 6.68 -22.70
N THR A 97 -28.28 7.73 -23.09
CA THR A 97 -27.71 7.87 -24.43
C THR A 97 -26.22 7.51 -24.51
N ASN A 98 -25.80 6.95 -25.64
CA ASN A 98 -24.40 6.67 -25.90
C ASN A 98 -23.54 7.94 -25.93
N LYS A 99 -24.11 9.09 -26.30
CA LYS A 99 -23.41 10.39 -26.32
C LYS A 99 -23.07 10.85 -24.89
N GLU A 100 -24.04 10.76 -23.97
CA GLU A 100 -23.84 11.09 -22.55
C GLU A 100 -22.81 10.13 -21.91
N LYS A 101 -22.93 8.83 -22.17
CA LYS A 101 -21.99 7.83 -21.69
C LYS A 101 -20.56 8.13 -22.15
N LYS A 102 -20.36 8.49 -23.42
CA LYS A 102 -19.05 8.87 -23.94
C LYS A 102 -18.49 10.13 -23.27
N LYS A 103 -19.32 11.17 -23.08
CA LYS A 103 -18.92 12.43 -22.43
C LYS A 103 -18.54 12.19 -20.97
N TYR A 104 -19.37 11.49 -20.23
CA TYR A 104 -19.11 11.15 -18.83
C TYR A 104 -17.84 10.30 -18.69
N PHE A 105 -17.70 9.30 -19.53
CA PHE A 105 -16.52 8.45 -19.58
C PHE A 105 -15.25 9.27 -19.76
N LYS A 106 -15.21 10.18 -20.73
CA LYS A 106 -14.04 11.02 -20.99
C LYS A 106 -13.66 11.87 -19.78
N ILE A 107 -14.63 12.47 -19.09
CA ILE A 107 -14.40 13.26 -17.88
C ILE A 107 -13.74 12.41 -16.79
N VAL A 108 -14.24 11.19 -16.58
CA VAL A 108 -13.70 10.30 -15.55
C VAL A 108 -12.33 9.76 -15.95
N GLU A 109 -12.13 9.46 -17.25
CA GLU A 109 -10.84 9.05 -17.78
C GLU A 109 -9.78 10.13 -17.58
N ASP A 110 -10.06 11.37 -17.94
CA ASP A 110 -9.15 12.49 -17.77
C ASP A 110 -8.82 12.70 -16.30
N TYR A 111 -9.80 12.63 -15.42
CA TYR A 111 -9.61 12.73 -13.97
C TYR A 111 -8.70 11.64 -13.43
N LEU A 112 -8.97 10.38 -13.77
CA LEU A 112 -8.19 9.25 -13.28
C LEU A 112 -6.77 9.24 -13.87
N THR A 113 -6.61 9.63 -15.12
CA THR A 113 -5.29 9.76 -15.75
C THR A 113 -4.46 10.80 -15.01
N ASN A 114 -5.02 11.99 -14.78
CA ASN A 114 -4.32 13.07 -14.09
C ASN A 114 -3.98 12.71 -12.64
N GLU A 115 -4.88 12.03 -11.93
CA GLU A 115 -4.68 11.68 -10.52
C GLU A 115 -3.70 10.50 -10.32
N PHE A 116 -3.77 9.49 -11.19
CA PHE A 116 -3.08 8.22 -10.94
C PHE A 116 -1.90 7.93 -11.84
N GLU A 117 -1.82 8.48 -13.06
CA GLU A 117 -0.79 8.08 -14.02
C GLU A 117 0.64 8.25 -13.46
N ALA A 118 0.92 9.42 -12.87
CA ALA A 118 2.24 9.70 -12.31
C ALA A 118 2.57 8.79 -11.11
N LYS A 119 1.56 8.42 -10.31
CA LYS A 119 1.71 7.55 -9.14
C LYS A 119 1.91 6.09 -9.55
N LEU A 120 1.12 5.62 -10.53
CA LEU A 120 1.20 4.25 -11.03
C LEU A 120 2.50 3.98 -11.79
N LYS A 121 3.02 4.96 -12.52
CA LYS A 121 4.32 4.86 -13.22
C LYS A 121 5.50 4.64 -12.28
N LYS A 122 5.37 4.98 -10.99
CA LYS A 122 6.40 4.78 -9.95
C LYS A 122 6.32 3.41 -9.28
N LEU A 123 5.28 2.62 -9.54
CA LEU A 123 5.15 1.29 -8.95
C LEU A 123 6.09 0.29 -9.64
N SER A 124 6.69 -0.58 -8.83
CA SER A 124 7.41 -1.74 -9.36
C SER A 124 6.42 -2.78 -9.91
N ARG A 125 6.92 -3.72 -10.74
CA ARG A 125 6.11 -4.82 -11.29
C ARG A 125 5.35 -5.59 -10.20
N LYS A 126 6.02 -5.95 -9.10
CA LYS A 126 5.40 -6.66 -7.98
C LYS A 126 4.33 -5.82 -7.26
N GLN A 127 4.57 -4.53 -7.10
CA GLN A 127 3.57 -3.61 -6.55
C GLN A 127 2.34 -3.51 -7.46
N GLY A 128 2.55 -3.45 -8.78
CA GLY A 128 1.45 -3.47 -9.74
C GLY A 128 0.63 -4.77 -9.72
N GLN A 129 1.27 -5.94 -9.55
CA GLN A 129 0.57 -7.22 -9.38
C GLN A 129 -0.30 -7.22 -8.12
N ILE A 130 0.23 -6.71 -7.00
CA ILE A 130 -0.52 -6.59 -5.73
C ILE A 130 -1.68 -5.59 -5.91
N LEU A 131 -1.48 -4.47 -6.59
CA LEU A 131 -2.53 -3.49 -6.88
C LEU A 131 -3.72 -4.14 -7.62
N VAL A 132 -3.45 -4.93 -8.66
CA VAL A 132 -4.48 -5.65 -9.43
C VAL A 132 -5.26 -6.63 -8.54
N LYS A 133 -4.58 -7.39 -7.69
CA LYS A 133 -5.19 -8.29 -6.70
C LYS A 133 -6.06 -7.53 -5.71
N LEU A 134 -5.59 -6.41 -5.18
CA LEU A 134 -6.34 -5.58 -4.24
C LEU A 134 -7.58 -4.93 -4.87
N ILE A 135 -7.52 -4.51 -6.13
CA ILE A 135 -8.70 -4.03 -6.86
C ILE A 135 -9.73 -5.15 -6.98
N HIS A 136 -9.31 -6.37 -7.33
CA HIS A 136 -10.23 -7.52 -7.37
C HIS A 136 -10.82 -7.83 -6.00
N ARG A 137 -10.01 -7.81 -4.93
CA ARG A 137 -10.50 -7.99 -3.55
C ARG A 137 -11.64 -7.03 -3.20
N GLN A 138 -11.51 -5.78 -3.58
CA GLN A 138 -12.44 -4.72 -3.22
C GLN A 138 -13.68 -4.64 -4.13
N THR A 139 -13.56 -5.09 -5.38
CA THR A 139 -14.64 -4.96 -6.38
C THR A 139 -15.32 -6.28 -6.75
N GLY A 140 -14.67 -7.42 -6.47
CA GLY A 140 -15.10 -8.74 -6.92
C GLY A 140 -14.94 -8.97 -8.44
N ILE A 141 -14.40 -7.98 -9.16
CA ILE A 141 -14.30 -7.98 -10.62
C ILE A 141 -12.84 -7.82 -10.99
N THR A 142 -12.37 -8.57 -12.01
CA THR A 142 -10.97 -8.43 -12.44
C THR A 142 -10.71 -7.01 -12.99
N THR A 143 -9.50 -6.53 -12.82
CA THR A 143 -9.12 -5.24 -13.39
C THR A 143 -9.32 -5.22 -14.90
N TYR A 144 -9.09 -6.36 -15.57
CA TYR A 144 -9.34 -6.51 -16.99
C TYR A 144 -10.81 -6.26 -17.34
N ASP A 145 -11.76 -6.89 -16.64
CA ASP A 145 -13.19 -6.75 -16.90
C ASP A 145 -13.68 -5.35 -16.57
N LEU A 146 -13.16 -4.74 -15.48
CA LEU A 146 -13.45 -3.36 -15.14
C LEU A 146 -13.02 -2.38 -16.25
N VAL A 147 -11.91 -2.67 -16.91
CA VAL A 147 -11.35 -1.80 -17.97
C VAL A 147 -11.91 -2.14 -19.34
N SER A 148 -12.29 -3.40 -19.61
CA SER A 148 -12.85 -3.81 -20.91
C SER A 148 -14.20 -3.22 -21.20
N ASP A 149 -15.04 -3.03 -20.17
CA ASP A 149 -16.33 -2.36 -20.27
C ASP A 149 -16.19 -0.86 -20.56
N LEU A 150 -15.03 -0.30 -20.27
CA LEU A 150 -14.67 1.09 -20.48
C LEU A 150 -14.00 1.21 -21.87
N LYS A 151 -14.77 1.52 -22.91
CA LYS A 151 -14.28 1.54 -24.32
C LYS A 151 -13.16 2.57 -24.56
N SER A 152 -12.14 2.15 -25.24
CA SER A 152 -11.07 2.86 -25.97
C SER A 152 -9.99 3.63 -25.18
N GLY A 153 -10.30 4.58 -24.33
CA GLY A 153 -9.29 5.42 -23.68
C GLY A 153 -8.54 4.73 -22.53
N TRP A 154 -9.26 4.00 -21.70
CA TRP A 154 -8.68 3.20 -20.63
C TRP A 154 -7.79 2.06 -21.14
N LYS A 155 -8.11 1.48 -22.31
CA LYS A 155 -7.20 0.54 -22.94
C LYS A 155 -5.86 1.22 -23.28
N ALA A 156 -5.90 2.45 -23.79
CA ALA A 156 -4.68 3.22 -24.08
C ALA A 156 -3.96 3.64 -22.80
N PHE A 157 -4.66 4.09 -21.77
CA PHE A 157 -4.08 4.41 -20.45
C PHE A 157 -3.38 3.21 -19.84
N TRP A 158 -4.07 2.07 -19.74
CA TRP A 158 -3.48 0.85 -19.21
C TRP A 158 -2.42 0.27 -20.14
N ALA A 159 -2.58 0.34 -21.45
CA ALA A 159 -1.54 -0.06 -22.38
C ALA A 159 -0.26 0.78 -22.24
N ASN A 160 -0.40 2.10 -22.10
CA ASN A 160 0.74 2.99 -21.88
C ASN A 160 1.36 2.84 -20.49
N THR A 161 0.53 2.56 -19.47
CA THR A 161 0.99 2.32 -18.10
C THR A 161 1.57 0.92 -17.97
N THR A 162 0.93 -0.10 -18.56
CA THR A 162 1.40 -1.50 -18.53
C THR A 162 2.53 -1.76 -19.52
N ALA A 163 2.68 -0.99 -20.60
CA ALA A 163 3.87 -1.08 -21.47
C ALA A 163 5.18 -0.81 -20.71
N ARG A 164 5.13 -0.09 -19.59
CA ARG A 164 6.26 0.09 -18.66
C ARG A 164 6.27 -0.87 -17.48
N ILE A 165 5.11 -1.42 -17.12
CA ILE A 165 4.95 -2.40 -16.02
C ILE A 165 4.76 -3.79 -16.68
N PHE A 166 5.71 -4.16 -17.53
CA PHE A 166 5.69 -5.41 -18.32
C PHE A 166 5.20 -6.63 -17.51
N ASP A 167 4.30 -7.41 -18.10
CA ASP A 167 3.77 -8.70 -17.61
C ASP A 167 2.86 -8.66 -16.37
N ILE A 168 2.12 -7.60 -16.13
CA ILE A 168 1.05 -7.67 -15.13
C ILE A 168 -0.19 -8.27 -15.78
N ASN A 169 -0.61 -9.43 -15.27
CA ASN A 169 -1.84 -10.04 -15.69
C ASN A 169 -3.04 -9.34 -15.03
N LEU A 170 -3.75 -8.49 -15.78
CA LEU A 170 -4.94 -7.78 -15.29
C LEU A 170 -6.13 -8.70 -14.99
N LYS A 171 -6.09 -9.96 -15.43
CA LYS A 171 -7.10 -10.99 -15.14
C LYS A 171 -6.85 -11.71 -13.83
N THR A 172 -5.78 -11.38 -13.11
CA THR A 172 -5.46 -11.99 -11.82
C THR A 172 -6.59 -11.75 -10.83
N LYS A 173 -7.04 -12.83 -10.20
CA LYS A 173 -8.02 -12.84 -9.12
C LYS A 173 -7.30 -12.83 -7.77
N TYR A 174 -7.99 -12.32 -6.78
CA TYR A 174 -7.60 -12.42 -5.37
C TYR A 174 -8.27 -13.65 -4.76
N GLN A 175 -7.48 -14.59 -4.28
CA GLN A 175 -7.97 -15.90 -3.81
C GLN A 175 -7.24 -16.29 -2.52
N PRO A 176 -7.57 -15.68 -1.37
CA PRO A 176 -6.81 -15.87 -0.13
C PRO A 176 -6.90 -17.30 0.41
N TYR A 177 -7.95 -18.07 0.10
CA TYR A 177 -8.07 -19.48 0.48
C TYR A 177 -7.23 -20.42 -0.37
N GLU A 178 -6.76 -20.01 -1.55
CA GLU A 178 -6.05 -20.88 -2.50
C GLU A 178 -4.59 -20.48 -2.69
N VAL A 179 -4.31 -19.17 -2.71
CA VAL A 179 -3.00 -18.60 -3.02
C VAL A 179 -2.33 -18.09 -1.75
N ASN A 180 -1.18 -18.66 -1.41
CA ASN A 180 -0.44 -18.28 -0.18
C ASN A 180 -0.08 -16.78 -0.13
N GLU A 181 0.34 -16.19 -1.25
CA GLU A 181 0.62 -14.74 -1.28
C GLU A 181 -0.62 -13.92 -0.91
N ASP A 182 -1.82 -14.33 -1.36
CA ASP A 182 -3.08 -13.63 -1.07
C ASP A 182 -3.51 -13.82 0.40
N PHE A 183 -3.25 -15.00 0.98
CA PHE A 183 -3.39 -15.23 2.42
C PHE A 183 -2.50 -14.29 3.23
N LEU A 184 -1.22 -14.17 2.86
CA LEU A 184 -0.30 -13.25 3.54
C LEU A 184 -0.71 -11.80 3.36
N ILE A 185 -1.22 -11.41 2.18
CA ILE A 185 -1.78 -10.07 1.95
C ILE A 185 -2.98 -9.82 2.87
N GLU A 186 -3.93 -10.77 3.01
CA GLU A 186 -5.07 -10.61 3.91
C GLU A 186 -4.63 -10.49 5.37
N THR A 187 -3.68 -11.31 5.80
CA THR A 187 -3.07 -11.22 7.15
C THR A 187 -2.48 -9.83 7.42
N ILE A 188 -1.76 -9.26 6.45
CA ILE A 188 -1.19 -7.91 6.55
C ILE A 188 -2.30 -6.87 6.64
N LEU A 189 -3.35 -7.00 5.84
CA LEU A 189 -4.47 -6.05 5.81
C LEU A 189 -5.25 -6.06 7.12
N VAL A 190 -5.62 -7.25 7.63
CA VAL A 190 -6.34 -7.39 8.90
C VAL A 190 -5.59 -6.68 10.02
N ARG A 191 -4.30 -6.98 10.19
CA ARG A 191 -3.46 -6.32 11.19
C ARG A 191 -3.33 -4.81 10.99
N ALA A 192 -3.23 -4.36 9.74
CA ALA A 192 -3.15 -2.94 9.44
C ALA A 192 -4.45 -2.19 9.75
N PHE A 193 -5.60 -2.85 9.61
CA PHE A 193 -6.90 -2.30 9.98
C PHE A 193 -7.08 -2.26 11.51
N GLU A 194 -6.72 -3.34 12.20
CA GLU A 194 -6.77 -3.42 13.68
C GLU A 194 -5.89 -2.35 14.35
N THR A 195 -4.70 -2.12 13.80
CA THR A 195 -3.77 -1.09 14.31
C THR A 195 -4.09 0.33 13.83
N GLY A 196 -5.13 0.51 13.01
CA GLY A 196 -5.49 1.82 12.43
C GLY A 196 -4.49 2.36 11.41
N ARG A 197 -3.52 1.55 10.98
CA ARG A 197 -2.50 1.96 9.99
C ARG A 197 -3.08 2.16 8.59
N LEU A 198 -4.09 1.38 8.22
CA LEU A 198 -4.83 1.53 6.98
C LEU A 198 -6.32 1.70 7.28
N GLN A 199 -6.99 2.50 6.46
CA GLN A 199 -8.44 2.61 6.54
C GLN A 199 -9.09 1.36 5.96
N ASN A 200 -9.89 0.67 6.76
CA ASN A 200 -10.60 -0.52 6.30
C ASN A 200 -11.56 -0.19 5.14
N GLN A 201 -11.52 -1.02 4.11
CA GLN A 201 -12.54 -1.14 3.09
C GLN A 201 -12.90 -2.63 3.00
N PRO A 202 -14.16 -2.99 3.25
CA PRO A 202 -14.56 -4.39 3.22
C PRO A 202 -14.32 -4.98 1.82
N PRO A 203 -13.92 -6.25 1.73
CA PRO A 203 -13.80 -6.95 0.46
C PRO A 203 -15.18 -7.17 -0.16
N ALA A 204 -15.24 -7.27 -1.50
CA ALA A 204 -16.49 -7.57 -2.21
C ALA A 204 -17.05 -8.95 -1.85
N THR A 205 -16.17 -9.93 -1.64
CA THR A 205 -16.52 -11.23 -1.06
C THR A 205 -16.02 -11.24 0.37
N PRO A 206 -16.92 -11.36 1.37
CA PRO A 206 -16.51 -11.43 2.77
C PRO A 206 -15.47 -12.52 3.02
N VAL A 207 -14.42 -12.19 3.73
CA VAL A 207 -13.38 -13.12 4.16
C VAL A 207 -13.43 -13.19 5.68
N ASN A 208 -13.74 -14.37 6.21
CA ASN A 208 -13.58 -14.63 7.63
C ASN A 208 -12.12 -15.01 7.88
N TYR A 209 -11.42 -14.22 8.68
CA TYR A 209 -9.99 -14.40 8.90
C TYR A 209 -9.68 -15.65 9.74
N ASP A 210 -10.56 -16.00 10.68
CA ASP A 210 -10.38 -17.19 11.52
C ASP A 210 -10.52 -18.48 10.67
N ASP A 211 -11.55 -18.55 9.84
CA ASP A 211 -11.76 -19.67 8.89
C ASP A 211 -10.61 -19.77 7.89
N LEU A 212 -10.13 -18.62 7.41
CA LEU A 212 -9.01 -18.55 6.49
C LEU A 212 -7.73 -19.10 7.13
N ASN A 213 -7.48 -18.73 8.37
CA ASN A 213 -6.31 -19.17 9.13
C ASN A 213 -6.36 -20.68 9.42
N GLU A 214 -7.52 -21.21 9.81
CA GLU A 214 -7.74 -22.63 10.02
C GLU A 214 -7.53 -23.43 8.72
N ALA A 215 -8.06 -22.96 7.60
CA ALA A 215 -7.88 -23.59 6.30
C ALA A 215 -6.39 -23.70 5.91
N TRP A 216 -5.60 -22.65 6.17
CA TRP A 216 -4.16 -22.70 5.89
C TRP A 216 -3.37 -23.54 6.89
N HIS A 217 -3.79 -23.61 8.15
CA HIS A 217 -3.21 -24.55 9.12
C HIS A 217 -3.45 -26.01 8.71
N THR A 218 -4.66 -26.32 8.27
CA THR A 218 -5.01 -27.66 7.77
C THR A 218 -4.17 -28.03 6.54
N LYS A 219 -4.04 -27.14 5.55
CA LYS A 219 -3.17 -27.35 4.38
C LYS A 219 -1.71 -27.57 4.77
N ALA A 220 -1.19 -26.78 5.70
CA ALA A 220 0.19 -26.92 6.16
C ALA A 220 0.45 -28.24 6.90
N SER A 221 -0.53 -28.78 7.60
CA SER A 221 -0.44 -30.09 8.28
C SER A 221 -0.46 -31.29 7.32
N GLN A 222 -1.13 -31.15 6.18
CA GLN A 222 -1.20 -32.18 5.12
C GLN A 222 0.07 -32.28 4.27
N LEU A 223 0.92 -31.26 4.28
CA LEU A 223 2.17 -31.21 3.51
C LEU A 223 3.39 -31.71 4.30
N LYS A 224 3.20 -32.17 5.54
CA LYS A 224 4.22 -32.79 6.40
C LYS A 224 4.14 -34.30 6.32
#